data_76db4882d0eb0bd02abcdf8f899b2279
#
_entry.id   76db4882d0eb0bd02abcdf8f899b2279
#
_cell.length_a   1.000
_cell.length_b   1.000
_cell.length_c   1.000
_cell.angle_alpha   90.00
_cell.angle_beta   90.00
_cell.angle_gamma   90.00
#
_symmetry.space_group_name_H-M   'P 1'
#
loop_
_entity.id
_entity.type
_entity.pdbx_description
1 polymer ?
#
loop_
_entity_poly.entity_id
_entity_poly.type
_entity_poly.pdbx_seq_one_letter_code
_entity_poly.pdbx_strand_id
1 'polypeptide(L)'
;MNRLAELPKISAEEIEKFAGVPPEVAEAEVRLAKELAEAWIPLPFQPIRAVLALVFIAGGFGFYEYVLLSFWSSPTMGIHDRIPYPAYFGIAAAMLFCLFGARLALGVWSPHAKLALGLLAFFACAAVGIGGGRFVSYTLRGTRNPPFMLNLKVGDGFPSYALPDQTGTIHQGPEPTSNGTLMVVYRGDFDPFARYELAELTAHQPDLLINGLKTVAISADPIDRSKMLAGFLRTDIPLLSDEKETLLRSLGLIQHHRDGGPDNAIPAFLLLDRDGVVRWIFTSPYYREMPSIEKILAAAAPLQRR
;
A
#
# COMPACT_ATOMS: atom_id res chain seq x y z
N MET A 1 -12.77 -9.57 34.87
CA MET A 1 -13.90 -10.37 35.36
C MET A 1 -13.84 -10.39 36.87
N ASN A 2 -14.88 -9.84 37.49
CA ASN A 2 -14.97 -9.46 38.90
C ASN A 2 -15.21 -10.66 39.84
N ARG A 3 -14.17 -11.42 40.16
CA ARG A 3 -14.28 -12.40 41.30
C ARG A 3 -14.08 -11.75 42.69
N LEU A 4 -13.72 -10.45 42.76
CA LEU A 4 -13.60 -9.71 44.02
C LEU A 4 -14.94 -9.16 44.54
N ALA A 5 -16.02 -9.26 43.74
CA ALA A 5 -17.35 -8.83 44.19
C ALA A 5 -18.12 -9.93 44.97
N GLU A 6 -17.55 -11.13 45.04
CA GLU A 6 -18.17 -12.31 45.68
C GLU A 6 -17.47 -12.77 46.97
N LEU A 7 -16.52 -12.00 47.49
CA LEU A 7 -16.06 -12.27 48.83
C LEU A 7 -17.22 -11.93 49.79
N PRO A 8 -17.64 -12.87 50.68
CA PRO A 8 -18.69 -12.61 51.62
C PRO A 8 -18.29 -11.36 52.42
N LYS A 9 -19.19 -10.39 52.45
CA LYS A 9 -19.03 -9.20 53.29
C LYS A 9 -19.17 -9.64 54.75
N ILE A 10 -18.09 -10.17 55.31
CA ILE A 10 -18.04 -10.50 56.72
C ILE A 10 -18.14 -9.18 57.48
N SER A 11 -19.19 -8.98 58.21
CA SER A 11 -19.40 -7.80 59.04
C SER A 11 -18.63 -7.92 60.38
N ALA A 12 -18.28 -6.80 60.98
CA ALA A 12 -17.66 -6.79 62.33
C ALA A 12 -18.50 -7.55 63.36
N GLU A 13 -19.82 -7.51 63.23
CA GLU A 13 -20.79 -8.26 64.06
C GLU A 13 -20.64 -9.79 63.89
N GLU A 14 -20.34 -10.28 62.71
CA GLU A 14 -20.11 -11.69 62.45
C GLU A 14 -18.77 -12.18 63.03
N ILE A 15 -17.73 -11.33 62.96
CA ILE A 15 -16.43 -11.64 63.61
C ILE A 15 -16.56 -11.65 65.14
N GLU A 16 -17.25 -10.67 65.70
CA GLU A 16 -17.53 -10.59 67.15
C GLU A 16 -18.28 -11.83 67.65
N LYS A 17 -19.27 -12.29 66.89
CA LYS A 17 -20.14 -13.42 67.22
C LYS A 17 -19.42 -14.78 67.17
N PHE A 18 -18.45 -14.92 66.27
CA PHE A 18 -17.70 -16.16 66.08
C PHE A 18 -16.41 -16.28 66.92
N ALA A 19 -15.76 -15.17 67.25
CA ALA A 19 -14.43 -15.16 67.88
C ALA A 19 -14.42 -14.69 69.35
N GLY A 20 -15.51 -14.16 69.88
CA GLY A 20 -15.54 -13.60 71.25
C GLY A 20 -14.60 -12.42 71.48
N VAL A 21 -14.31 -11.68 70.43
CA VAL A 21 -13.30 -10.61 70.32
C VAL A 21 -14.01 -9.29 70.59
N PRO A 22 -13.41 -8.31 71.37
CA PRO A 22 -13.97 -7.01 71.55
C PRO A 22 -14.28 -6.28 70.22
N PRO A 23 -15.37 -5.46 70.17
CA PRO A 23 -15.83 -4.81 68.97
C PRO A 23 -14.74 -3.96 68.27
N GLU A 24 -13.90 -3.28 69.05
CA GLU A 24 -12.79 -2.47 68.51
C GLU A 24 -11.74 -3.29 67.75
N VAL A 25 -11.50 -4.55 68.15
CA VAL A 25 -10.53 -5.44 67.53
C VAL A 25 -11.16 -6.03 66.26
N ALA A 26 -12.46 -6.34 66.33
CA ALA A 26 -13.18 -6.85 65.13
C ALA A 26 -13.26 -5.81 64.04
N GLU A 27 -13.50 -4.55 64.38
CA GLU A 27 -13.48 -3.45 63.40
C GLU A 27 -12.07 -3.20 62.82
N ALA A 28 -11.01 -3.32 63.62
CA ALA A 28 -9.65 -3.19 63.19
C ALA A 28 -9.27 -4.31 62.20
N GLU A 29 -9.68 -5.55 62.48
CA GLU A 29 -9.44 -6.69 61.59
C GLU A 29 -10.23 -6.59 60.29
N VAL A 30 -11.48 -6.13 60.28
CA VAL A 30 -12.25 -5.88 59.07
C VAL A 30 -11.63 -4.76 58.24
N ARG A 31 -11.12 -3.69 58.93
CA ARG A 31 -10.40 -2.64 58.22
C ARG A 31 -9.11 -3.17 57.58
N LEU A 32 -8.34 -3.95 58.36
CA LEU A 32 -7.08 -4.56 57.84
C LEU A 32 -7.35 -5.55 56.73
N ALA A 33 -8.38 -6.38 56.85
CA ALA A 33 -8.78 -7.30 55.77
C ALA A 33 -9.23 -6.57 54.49
N LYS A 34 -9.91 -5.44 54.65
CA LYS A 34 -10.32 -4.58 53.54
C LYS A 34 -9.12 -3.90 52.89
N GLU A 35 -8.18 -3.37 53.68
CA GLU A 35 -6.93 -2.78 53.22
C GLU A 35 -6.06 -3.83 52.52
N LEU A 36 -5.98 -5.06 53.08
CA LEU A 36 -5.28 -6.17 52.46
C LEU A 36 -5.97 -6.68 51.19
N ALA A 37 -7.30 -6.72 51.15
CA ALA A 37 -8.06 -7.08 49.94
C ALA A 37 -7.94 -6.02 48.84
N GLU A 38 -7.88 -4.74 49.21
CA GLU A 38 -7.60 -3.64 48.28
C GLU A 38 -6.12 -3.61 47.88
N ALA A 39 -5.19 -4.03 48.74
CA ALA A 39 -3.77 -4.17 48.46
C ALA A 39 -3.44 -5.46 47.68
N TRP A 40 -4.33 -6.47 47.69
CA TRP A 40 -4.09 -7.78 47.10
C TRP A 40 -4.49 -7.88 45.62
N ILE A 41 -4.43 -6.75 44.93
CA ILE A 41 -4.36 -6.82 43.45
C ILE A 41 -2.92 -7.19 43.15
N PRO A 42 -2.70 -8.30 42.41
CA PRO A 42 -1.35 -8.80 42.22
C PRO A 42 -0.47 -7.73 41.54
N LEU A 43 0.40 -7.11 42.35
CA LEU A 43 1.44 -6.16 41.95
C LEU A 43 2.27 -6.58 40.74
N PRO A 44 2.57 -7.92 40.51
CA PRO A 44 3.36 -8.32 39.38
C PRO A 44 2.67 -8.13 38.00
N PHE A 45 1.32 -8.01 37.91
CA PHE A 45 0.63 -7.84 36.65
C PHE A 45 0.63 -6.40 36.10
N GLN A 46 0.88 -5.39 36.94
CA GLN A 46 0.82 -3.99 36.51
C GLN A 46 1.97 -3.60 35.56
N PRO A 47 3.25 -3.94 35.83
CA PRO A 47 4.33 -3.67 34.88
C PRO A 47 4.16 -4.46 33.57
N ILE A 48 3.68 -5.71 33.63
CA ILE A 48 3.38 -6.51 32.45
C ILE A 48 2.31 -5.85 31.60
N ARG A 49 1.24 -5.34 32.23
CA ARG A 49 0.17 -4.63 31.54
C ARG A 49 0.66 -3.36 30.85
N ALA A 50 1.51 -2.58 31.51
CA ALA A 50 2.12 -1.39 30.91
C ALA A 50 3.03 -1.73 29.74
N VAL A 51 3.85 -2.79 29.86
CA VAL A 51 4.71 -3.30 28.79
C VAL A 51 3.86 -3.79 27.62
N LEU A 52 2.81 -4.56 27.88
CA LEU A 52 1.90 -5.02 26.81
C LEU A 52 1.20 -3.85 26.13
N ALA A 53 0.74 -2.84 26.87
CA ALA A 53 0.16 -1.64 26.29
C ALA A 53 1.15 -0.97 25.32
N LEU A 54 2.40 -0.80 25.75
CA LEU A 54 3.46 -0.21 24.93
C LEU A 54 3.75 -1.05 23.69
N VAL A 55 3.87 -2.38 23.83
CA VAL A 55 4.12 -3.31 22.73
C VAL A 55 3.00 -3.23 21.68
N PHE A 56 1.74 -3.21 22.10
CA PHE A 56 0.62 -3.12 21.17
C PHE A 56 0.53 -1.75 20.49
N ILE A 57 0.78 -0.65 21.20
CA ILE A 57 0.78 0.70 20.62
C ILE A 57 1.93 0.85 19.61
N ALA A 58 3.15 0.54 20.03
CA ALA A 58 4.33 0.66 19.19
C ALA A 58 4.30 -0.34 18.02
N GLY A 59 3.86 -1.58 18.29
CA GLY A 59 3.71 -2.62 17.28
C GLY A 59 2.64 -2.27 16.24
N GLY A 60 1.51 -1.71 16.66
CA GLY A 60 0.45 -1.25 15.75
C GLY A 60 0.92 -0.11 14.86
N PHE A 61 1.60 0.89 15.44
CA PHE A 61 2.17 1.99 14.66
C PHE A 61 3.28 1.51 13.70
N GLY A 62 4.20 0.67 14.18
CA GLY A 62 5.25 0.09 13.33
C GLY A 62 4.70 -0.78 12.21
N PHE A 63 3.62 -1.52 12.46
CA PHE A 63 2.94 -2.28 11.42
C PHE A 63 2.26 -1.37 10.37
N TYR A 64 1.68 -0.24 10.79
CA TYR A 64 1.16 0.77 9.88
C TYR A 64 2.26 1.31 8.95
N GLU A 65 3.42 1.71 9.50
CA GLU A 65 4.56 2.16 8.69
C GLU A 65 5.05 1.08 7.72
N TYR A 66 5.13 -0.19 8.18
CA TYR A 66 5.46 -1.32 7.33
C TYR A 66 4.49 -1.47 6.15
N VAL A 67 3.18 -1.33 6.38
CA VAL A 67 2.16 -1.41 5.31
C VAL A 67 2.35 -0.30 4.29
N LEU A 68 2.60 0.94 4.74
CA LEU A 68 2.83 2.07 3.84
C LEU A 68 4.09 1.87 2.99
N LEU A 69 5.20 1.47 3.61
CA LEU A 69 6.45 1.22 2.90
C LEU A 69 6.31 0.04 1.92
N SER A 70 5.67 -1.05 2.36
CA SER A 70 5.48 -2.24 1.54
C SER A 70 4.53 -2.02 0.36
N PHE A 71 3.59 -1.07 0.46
CA PHE A 71 2.71 -0.73 -0.65
C PHE A 71 3.48 -0.28 -1.90
N TRP A 72 4.60 0.43 -1.72
CA TRP A 72 5.43 0.94 -2.81
C TRP A 72 6.42 -0.09 -3.37
N SER A 73 6.67 -1.19 -2.65
CA SER A 73 7.74 -2.14 -2.97
C SER A 73 7.28 -3.58 -3.10
N SER A 74 6.01 -3.87 -2.82
CA SER A 74 5.51 -5.24 -2.82
C SER A 74 4.17 -5.39 -3.54
N PRO A 75 4.09 -6.27 -4.56
CA PRO A 75 2.84 -6.58 -5.25
C PRO A 75 1.78 -7.17 -4.31
N THR A 76 2.20 -7.79 -3.20
CA THR A 76 1.27 -8.38 -2.23
C THR A 76 0.40 -7.37 -1.49
N MET A 77 0.77 -6.09 -1.51
CA MET A 77 -0.03 -5.00 -0.91
C MET A 77 -1.10 -4.43 -1.84
N GLY A 78 -1.30 -5.04 -3.01
CA GLY A 78 -2.37 -4.67 -3.94
C GLY A 78 -2.09 -3.41 -4.76
N ILE A 79 -0.79 -3.11 -5.02
CA ILE A 79 -0.40 -1.96 -5.86
C ILE A 79 -0.99 -2.05 -7.27
N HIS A 80 -1.12 -3.29 -7.80
CA HIS A 80 -1.70 -3.57 -9.11
C HIS A 80 -3.23 -3.65 -9.09
N ASP A 81 -3.85 -3.67 -7.92
CA ASP A 81 -5.29 -3.82 -7.79
C ASP A 81 -5.99 -2.47 -7.88
N ARG A 82 -7.15 -2.43 -8.51
CA ARG A 82 -8.02 -1.26 -8.55
C ARG A 82 -8.33 -0.73 -7.14
N ILE A 83 -8.51 -1.63 -6.18
CA ILE A 83 -8.67 -1.31 -4.76
C ILE A 83 -7.63 -2.15 -4.00
N PRO A 84 -6.63 -1.52 -3.35
CA PRO A 84 -5.57 -2.24 -2.65
C PRO A 84 -6.05 -2.76 -1.29
N TYR A 85 -6.96 -3.74 -1.32
CA TYR A 85 -7.53 -4.34 -0.11
C TYR A 85 -6.49 -4.82 0.91
N PRO A 86 -5.38 -5.49 0.52
CA PRO A 86 -4.38 -5.93 1.50
C PRO A 86 -3.80 -4.77 2.31
N ALA A 87 -3.49 -3.64 1.67
CA ALA A 87 -3.01 -2.45 2.36
C ALA A 87 -4.10 -1.86 3.29
N TYR A 88 -5.35 -1.81 2.85
CA TYR A 88 -6.46 -1.32 3.68
C TYR A 88 -6.70 -2.19 4.91
N PHE A 89 -6.69 -3.53 4.74
CA PHE A 89 -6.79 -4.45 5.87
C PHE A 89 -5.60 -4.33 6.82
N GLY A 90 -4.39 -4.14 6.28
CA GLY A 90 -3.19 -3.89 7.08
C GLY A 90 -3.32 -2.63 7.95
N ILE A 91 -3.81 -1.52 7.39
CA ILE A 91 -4.06 -0.28 8.14
C ILE A 91 -5.14 -0.47 9.20
N ALA A 92 -6.23 -1.17 8.87
CA ALA A 92 -7.28 -1.48 9.83
C ALA A 92 -6.76 -2.35 11.00
N ALA A 93 -5.94 -3.37 10.71
CA ALA A 93 -5.29 -4.19 11.72
C ALA A 93 -4.36 -3.37 12.62
N ALA A 94 -3.55 -2.48 12.03
CA ALA A 94 -2.69 -1.56 12.77
C ALA A 94 -3.49 -0.69 13.76
N MET A 95 -4.63 -0.16 13.32
CA MET A 95 -5.53 0.60 14.17
C MET A 95 -6.07 -0.25 15.34
N LEU A 96 -6.48 -1.49 15.08
CA LEU A 96 -6.96 -2.40 16.13
C LEU A 96 -5.88 -2.70 17.18
N PHE A 97 -4.61 -2.88 16.75
CA PHE A 97 -3.49 -3.04 17.68
C PHE A 97 -3.31 -1.78 18.56
N CYS A 98 -3.32 -0.60 17.96
CA CYS A 98 -3.21 0.65 18.72
C CYS A 98 -4.36 0.83 19.73
N LEU A 99 -5.60 0.54 19.33
CA LEU A 99 -6.79 0.61 20.18
C LEU A 99 -6.73 -0.42 21.32
N PHE A 100 -6.26 -1.64 21.05
CA PHE A 100 -6.09 -2.66 22.08
C PHE A 100 -5.03 -2.23 23.09
N GLY A 101 -3.90 -1.67 22.64
CA GLY A 101 -2.88 -1.09 23.50
C GLY A 101 -3.43 0.07 24.34
N ALA A 102 -4.24 0.96 23.76
CA ALA A 102 -4.94 2.02 24.48
C ALA A 102 -5.86 1.46 25.58
N ARG A 103 -6.61 0.41 25.27
CA ARG A 103 -7.47 -0.29 26.23
C ARG A 103 -6.68 -0.88 27.41
N LEU A 104 -5.50 -1.43 27.13
CA LEU A 104 -4.60 -1.92 28.17
C LEU A 104 -4.06 -0.76 29.04
N ALA A 105 -3.68 0.35 28.42
CA ALA A 105 -3.16 1.54 29.11
C ALA A 105 -4.15 2.13 30.12
N LEU A 106 -5.45 2.08 29.83
CA LEU A 106 -6.50 2.54 30.74
C LEU A 106 -6.52 1.79 32.09
N GLY A 107 -6.04 0.55 32.10
CA GLY A 107 -5.97 -0.26 33.32
C GLY A 107 -4.65 -0.20 34.09
N VAL A 108 -3.70 0.64 33.67
CA VAL A 108 -2.45 0.86 34.40
C VAL A 108 -2.73 1.72 35.64
N TRP A 109 -2.18 1.35 36.80
CA TRP A 109 -2.49 2.02 38.06
C TRP A 109 -1.71 3.32 38.25
N SER A 110 -0.43 3.35 37.88
CA SER A 110 0.38 4.56 37.98
C SER A 110 -0.23 5.70 37.15
N PRO A 111 -0.62 6.84 37.77
CA PRO A 111 -1.21 7.95 37.02
C PRO A 111 -0.31 8.51 35.94
N HIS A 112 0.99 8.60 36.23
CA HIS A 112 1.98 9.10 35.28
C HIS A 112 2.18 8.12 34.06
N ALA A 113 2.28 6.81 34.35
CA ALA A 113 2.40 5.80 33.29
C ALA A 113 1.10 5.72 32.47
N LYS A 114 -0.07 5.80 33.11
CA LYS A 114 -1.37 5.83 32.45
C LYS A 114 -1.49 7.04 31.52
N LEU A 115 -1.09 8.21 31.97
CA LEU A 115 -1.12 9.44 31.19
C LEU A 115 -0.15 9.31 29.98
N ALA A 116 1.10 8.89 30.22
CA ALA A 116 2.10 8.74 29.17
C ALA A 116 1.66 7.73 28.10
N LEU A 117 1.20 6.54 28.50
CA LEU A 117 0.70 5.52 27.57
C LEU A 117 -0.59 5.96 26.88
N GLY A 118 -1.46 6.68 27.56
CA GLY A 118 -2.68 7.25 26.99
C GLY A 118 -2.38 8.29 25.91
N LEU A 119 -1.43 9.19 26.14
CA LEU A 119 -0.98 10.17 25.15
C LEU A 119 -0.31 9.47 23.95
N LEU A 120 0.57 8.49 24.23
CA LEU A 120 1.20 7.71 23.15
C LEU A 120 0.17 6.99 22.30
N ALA A 121 -0.82 6.34 22.93
CA ALA A 121 -1.91 5.68 22.23
C ALA A 121 -2.76 6.66 21.40
N PHE A 122 -3.06 7.82 21.97
CA PHE A 122 -3.80 8.88 21.28
C PHE A 122 -3.07 9.32 20.01
N PHE A 123 -1.78 9.64 20.11
CA PHE A 123 -0.99 10.06 18.94
C PHE A 123 -0.82 8.94 17.92
N ALA A 124 -0.60 7.68 18.37
CA ALA A 124 -0.52 6.53 17.45
C ALA A 124 -1.83 6.31 16.71
N CYS A 125 -2.97 6.29 17.42
CA CYS A 125 -4.29 6.16 16.80
C CYS A 125 -4.60 7.33 15.85
N ALA A 126 -4.25 8.56 16.23
CA ALA A 126 -4.43 9.74 15.38
C ALA A 126 -3.57 9.64 14.12
N ALA A 127 -2.31 9.24 14.23
CA ALA A 127 -1.41 9.07 13.10
C ALA A 127 -1.92 7.98 12.12
N VAL A 128 -2.28 6.80 12.64
CA VAL A 128 -2.85 5.70 11.83
C VAL A 128 -4.19 6.10 11.22
N GLY A 129 -5.07 6.76 11.97
CA GLY A 129 -6.40 7.17 11.49
C GLY A 129 -6.32 8.25 10.41
N ILE A 130 -5.58 9.33 10.68
CA ILE A 130 -5.42 10.44 9.74
C ILE A 130 -4.58 9.99 8.53
N GLY A 131 -3.43 9.36 8.76
CA GLY A 131 -2.54 8.89 7.72
C GLY A 131 -3.18 7.80 6.86
N GLY A 132 -3.83 6.82 7.48
CA GLY A 132 -4.60 5.79 6.79
C GLY A 132 -5.75 6.36 5.96
N GLY A 133 -6.51 7.31 6.51
CA GLY A 133 -7.57 8.01 5.77
C GLY A 133 -7.03 8.79 4.56
N ARG A 134 -5.87 9.47 4.71
CA ARG A 134 -5.18 10.14 3.60
C ARG A 134 -4.68 9.14 2.56
N PHE A 135 -4.13 8.00 2.99
CA PHE A 135 -3.69 6.94 2.08
C PHE A 135 -4.87 6.38 1.27
N VAL A 136 -6.00 6.07 1.92
CA VAL A 136 -7.23 5.63 1.23
C VAL A 136 -7.71 6.69 0.24
N SER A 137 -7.76 7.95 0.65
CA SER A 137 -8.15 9.06 -0.23
C SER A 137 -7.19 9.20 -1.43
N TYR A 138 -5.88 9.09 -1.19
CA TYR A 138 -4.87 9.14 -2.23
C TYR A 138 -5.05 7.99 -3.23
N THR A 139 -5.17 6.75 -2.77
CA THR A 139 -5.31 5.59 -3.66
C THR A 139 -6.62 5.56 -4.45
N LEU A 140 -7.70 6.13 -3.92
CA LEU A 140 -9.00 6.17 -4.59
C LEU A 140 -9.22 7.42 -5.47
N ARG A 141 -8.58 8.54 -5.14
CA ARG A 141 -8.80 9.82 -5.82
C ARG A 141 -7.52 10.39 -6.42
N GLY A 142 -6.43 10.41 -5.64
CA GLY A 142 -5.16 11.02 -6.04
C GLY A 142 -4.46 10.29 -7.18
N THR A 143 -4.70 8.97 -7.32
CA THR A 143 -4.13 8.17 -8.41
C THR A 143 -5.08 8.00 -9.59
N ARG A 144 -6.20 8.70 -9.62
CA ARG A 144 -7.17 8.59 -10.69
C ARG A 144 -6.73 9.37 -11.93
N ASN A 145 -6.75 8.71 -13.08
CA ASN A 145 -6.60 9.37 -14.35
C ASN A 145 -7.78 10.34 -14.61
N PRO A 146 -7.55 11.46 -15.29
CA PRO A 146 -8.64 12.24 -15.84
C PRO A 146 -9.46 11.39 -16.82
N PRO A 147 -10.70 11.77 -17.16
CA PRO A 147 -11.42 11.15 -18.25
C PRO A 147 -10.59 11.26 -19.54
N PHE A 148 -10.34 10.14 -20.19
CA PHE A 148 -9.62 10.05 -21.47
C PHE A 148 -10.34 9.10 -22.41
N MET A 149 -10.08 9.24 -23.69
CA MET A 149 -10.61 8.34 -24.72
C MET A 149 -9.43 7.85 -25.56
N LEU A 150 -9.19 6.54 -25.49
CA LEU A 150 -8.21 5.92 -26.35
C LEU A 150 -8.75 5.88 -27.79
N ASN A 151 -8.01 6.46 -28.73
CA ASN A 151 -8.35 6.52 -30.14
C ASN A 151 -7.90 5.25 -30.89
N LEU A 152 -7.96 4.10 -30.25
CA LEU A 152 -7.48 2.84 -30.77
C LEU A 152 -8.33 1.68 -30.23
N LYS A 153 -8.61 0.68 -31.06
CA LYS A 153 -9.41 -0.49 -30.70
C LYS A 153 -8.65 -1.77 -31.03
N VAL A 154 -9.07 -2.87 -30.44
CA VAL A 154 -8.62 -4.20 -30.85
C VAL A 154 -9.04 -4.44 -32.30
N GLY A 155 -8.08 -4.81 -33.13
CA GLY A 155 -8.23 -4.99 -34.58
C GLY A 155 -7.70 -3.81 -35.42
N ASP A 156 -7.46 -2.65 -34.82
CA ASP A 156 -6.86 -1.52 -35.54
C ASP A 156 -5.36 -1.72 -35.72
N GLY A 157 -4.80 -1.18 -36.81
CA GLY A 157 -3.35 -1.07 -36.98
C GLY A 157 -2.80 0.02 -36.02
N PHE A 158 -1.68 -0.28 -35.35
CA PHE A 158 -1.02 0.72 -34.53
C PHE A 158 -0.40 1.82 -35.40
N PRO A 159 -0.50 3.11 -35.02
CA PRO A 159 0.05 4.21 -35.82
C PRO A 159 1.57 4.07 -36.01
N SER A 160 2.06 4.41 -37.22
CA SER A 160 3.49 4.47 -37.44
C SER A 160 4.15 5.57 -36.63
N TYR A 161 5.35 5.32 -36.13
CA TYR A 161 6.15 6.28 -35.37
C TYR A 161 7.64 6.19 -35.73
N ALA A 162 8.37 7.25 -35.44
CA ALA A 162 9.83 7.30 -35.48
C ALA A 162 10.29 8.07 -34.23
N LEU A 163 10.65 7.36 -33.18
CA LEU A 163 10.97 7.94 -31.86
C LEU A 163 12.37 7.51 -31.39
N PRO A 164 13.16 8.41 -30.80
CA PRO A 164 14.44 8.05 -30.19
C PRO A 164 14.22 7.28 -28.87
N ASP A 165 15.10 6.32 -28.61
CA ASP A 165 15.19 5.68 -27.30
C ASP A 165 16.16 6.44 -26.36
N GLN A 166 16.40 5.88 -25.18
CA GLN A 166 17.33 6.40 -24.17
C GLN A 166 18.78 6.51 -24.64
N THR A 167 19.17 5.88 -25.76
CA THR A 167 20.51 5.98 -26.36
C THR A 167 20.56 7.00 -27.50
N GLY A 168 19.42 7.52 -27.92
CA GLY A 168 19.24 8.37 -29.08
C GLY A 168 19.02 7.58 -30.40
N THR A 169 18.95 6.25 -30.33
CA THR A 169 18.66 5.44 -31.50
C THR A 169 17.19 5.59 -31.89
N ILE A 170 16.95 5.89 -33.18
CA ILE A 170 15.58 6.05 -33.70
C ILE A 170 14.96 4.66 -33.96
N HIS A 171 13.85 4.40 -33.26
CA HIS A 171 13.01 3.25 -33.52
C HIS A 171 11.86 3.64 -34.43
N GLN A 172 11.72 2.94 -35.52
CA GLN A 172 10.57 3.08 -36.44
C GLN A 172 9.61 1.92 -36.18
N GLY A 173 8.35 2.20 -35.97
CA GLY A 173 7.40 1.14 -35.65
C GLY A 173 5.97 1.40 -36.11
N PRO A 174 5.09 0.40 -35.92
CA PRO A 174 5.38 -0.89 -35.30
C PRO A 174 6.36 -1.73 -36.14
N GLU A 175 7.41 -2.26 -35.47
CA GLU A 175 8.38 -3.15 -36.13
C GLU A 175 7.77 -4.55 -36.25
N PRO A 176 7.95 -5.23 -37.40
CA PRO A 176 7.63 -6.65 -37.52
C PRO A 176 8.42 -7.47 -36.49
N THR A 177 7.74 -8.29 -35.71
CA THR A 177 8.34 -9.15 -34.67
C THR A 177 7.96 -10.61 -34.90
N SER A 178 8.63 -11.53 -34.23
CA SER A 178 8.34 -12.97 -34.40
C SER A 178 6.92 -13.34 -33.97
N ASN A 179 6.47 -12.84 -32.79
CA ASN A 179 5.16 -13.17 -32.25
C ASN A 179 4.34 -11.93 -31.85
N GLY A 180 4.98 -10.79 -31.56
CA GLY A 180 4.29 -9.57 -31.21
C GLY A 180 5.11 -8.61 -30.38
N THR A 181 4.55 -7.42 -30.16
CA THR A 181 5.15 -6.37 -29.35
C THR A 181 4.24 -6.01 -28.19
N LEU A 182 4.81 -6.00 -26.99
CA LEU A 182 4.19 -5.36 -25.83
C LEU A 182 4.59 -3.87 -25.84
N MET A 183 3.65 -3.02 -26.19
CA MET A 183 3.80 -1.58 -26.15
C MET A 183 3.28 -1.06 -24.81
N VAL A 184 4.12 -0.39 -24.04
CA VAL A 184 3.80 0.12 -22.72
C VAL A 184 3.90 1.65 -22.72
N VAL A 185 2.79 2.32 -22.50
CA VAL A 185 2.79 3.78 -22.28
C VAL A 185 2.89 4.00 -20.78
N TYR A 186 3.98 4.64 -20.33
CA TYR A 186 4.20 4.96 -18.92
C TYR A 186 4.15 6.46 -18.68
N ARG A 187 3.80 6.86 -17.47
CA ARG A 187 3.47 8.25 -17.14
C ARG A 187 4.66 9.19 -17.19
N GLY A 188 5.84 8.69 -16.85
CA GLY A 188 7.10 9.44 -16.80
C GLY A 188 8.02 8.97 -15.69
N ASP A 189 9.28 9.41 -15.72
CA ASP A 189 10.32 9.03 -14.76
C ASP A 189 10.07 9.51 -13.33
N PHE A 190 9.29 10.58 -13.17
CA PHE A 190 8.93 11.16 -11.86
C PHE A 190 7.92 10.31 -11.09
N ASP A 191 7.17 9.42 -11.77
CA ASP A 191 6.11 8.63 -11.16
C ASP A 191 6.70 7.33 -10.56
N PRO A 192 6.60 7.13 -9.23
CA PRO A 192 7.09 5.92 -8.58
C PRO A 192 6.39 4.64 -9.06
N PHE A 193 5.13 4.72 -9.48
CA PHE A 193 4.41 3.57 -10.05
C PHE A 193 4.96 3.18 -11.43
N ALA A 194 5.24 4.17 -12.28
CA ALA A 194 5.88 3.91 -13.56
C ALA A 194 7.27 3.28 -13.41
N ARG A 195 8.06 3.74 -12.43
CA ARG A 195 9.35 3.13 -12.10
C ARG A 195 9.21 1.68 -11.65
N TYR A 196 8.23 1.40 -10.80
CA TYR A 196 7.95 0.05 -10.32
C TYR A 196 7.51 -0.86 -11.48
N GLU A 197 6.59 -0.40 -12.32
CA GLU A 197 6.10 -1.07 -13.52
C GLU A 197 7.24 -1.48 -14.46
N LEU A 198 8.10 -0.53 -14.81
CA LEU A 198 9.23 -0.78 -15.68
C LEU A 198 10.28 -1.70 -15.03
N ALA A 199 10.47 -1.62 -13.69
CA ALA A 199 11.33 -2.54 -12.96
C ALA A 199 10.81 -3.98 -13.02
N GLU A 200 9.49 -4.17 -12.86
CA GLU A 200 8.84 -5.48 -12.96
C GLU A 200 8.93 -6.05 -14.38
N LEU A 201 8.66 -5.23 -15.38
CA LEU A 201 8.84 -5.63 -16.79
C LEU A 201 10.28 -5.99 -17.11
N THR A 202 11.25 -5.26 -16.54
CA THR A 202 12.68 -5.56 -16.71
C THR A 202 13.05 -6.91 -16.06
N ALA A 203 12.56 -7.17 -14.86
CA ALA A 203 12.81 -8.45 -14.17
C ALA A 203 12.23 -9.64 -14.93
N HIS A 204 11.09 -9.47 -15.60
CA HIS A 204 10.41 -10.51 -16.37
C HIS A 204 10.68 -10.44 -17.89
N GLN A 205 11.61 -9.59 -18.33
CA GLN A 205 11.96 -9.48 -19.75
C GLN A 205 12.38 -10.83 -20.38
N PRO A 206 13.15 -11.70 -19.69
CA PRO A 206 13.46 -13.03 -20.24
C PRO A 206 12.20 -13.87 -20.50
N ASP A 207 11.22 -13.83 -19.62
CA ASP A 207 9.97 -14.58 -19.79
C ASP A 207 9.15 -14.05 -20.97
N LEU A 208 9.09 -12.72 -21.15
CA LEU A 208 8.43 -12.07 -22.27
C LEU A 208 9.12 -12.45 -23.59
N LEU A 209 10.45 -12.41 -23.64
CA LEU A 209 11.23 -12.77 -24.84
C LEU A 209 11.11 -14.25 -25.20
N ILE A 210 11.13 -15.18 -24.23
CA ILE A 210 10.91 -16.63 -24.47
C ILE A 210 9.52 -16.85 -25.11
N ASN A 211 8.54 -16.04 -24.71
CA ASN A 211 7.21 -16.04 -25.30
C ASN A 211 7.12 -15.23 -26.61
N GLY A 212 8.25 -14.77 -27.15
CA GLY A 212 8.35 -14.07 -28.43
C GLY A 212 7.82 -12.64 -28.43
N LEU A 213 7.65 -12.05 -27.25
CA LEU A 213 7.20 -10.67 -27.07
C LEU A 213 8.40 -9.73 -26.95
N LYS A 214 8.51 -8.78 -27.86
CA LYS A 214 9.40 -7.62 -27.70
C LYS A 214 8.69 -6.58 -26.88
N THR A 215 9.32 -6.08 -25.81
CA THR A 215 8.75 -4.99 -25.00
C THR A 215 9.35 -3.66 -25.43
N VAL A 216 8.50 -2.64 -25.58
CA VAL A 216 8.88 -1.25 -25.88
C VAL A 216 8.07 -0.34 -24.97
N ALA A 217 8.70 0.61 -24.29
CA ALA A 217 8.02 1.57 -23.43
C ALA A 217 8.08 2.98 -24.02
N ILE A 218 7.03 3.78 -23.84
CA ILE A 218 6.90 5.13 -24.41
C ILE A 218 6.41 6.10 -23.33
N SER A 219 7.02 7.27 -23.25
CA SER A 219 6.52 8.39 -22.46
C SER A 219 6.71 9.73 -23.19
N ALA A 220 6.19 10.80 -22.59
CA ALA A 220 6.45 12.16 -23.02
C ALA A 220 7.77 12.72 -22.45
N ASP A 221 8.55 11.92 -21.72
CA ASP A 221 9.83 12.36 -21.15
C ASP A 221 10.85 12.64 -22.25
N PRO A 222 11.74 13.64 -22.07
CA PRO A 222 12.88 13.84 -22.94
C PRO A 222 13.89 12.69 -22.77
N ILE A 223 14.73 12.49 -23.80
CA ILE A 223 15.73 11.41 -23.87
C ILE A 223 16.59 11.32 -22.61
N ASP A 224 17.04 12.46 -22.08
CA ASP A 224 17.89 12.50 -20.88
C ASP A 224 17.23 11.89 -19.66
N ARG A 225 15.91 12.09 -19.49
CA ARG A 225 15.11 11.48 -18.44
C ARG A 225 14.99 9.97 -18.65
N SER A 226 14.66 9.54 -19.87
CA SER A 226 14.62 8.12 -20.24
C SER A 226 15.97 7.44 -20.02
N LYS A 227 17.09 8.12 -20.31
CA LYS A 227 18.45 7.62 -20.08
C LYS A 227 18.75 7.44 -18.58
N MET A 228 18.38 8.42 -17.75
CA MET A 228 18.55 8.32 -16.30
C MET A 228 17.72 7.17 -15.73
N LEU A 229 16.48 7.03 -16.17
CA LEU A 229 15.58 5.96 -15.74
C LEU A 229 16.10 4.58 -16.14
N ALA A 230 16.54 4.41 -17.40
CA ALA A 230 17.12 3.17 -17.89
C ALA A 230 18.36 2.75 -17.10
N GLY A 231 19.24 3.72 -16.78
CA GLY A 231 20.43 3.51 -15.95
C GLY A 231 20.07 3.10 -14.50
N PHE A 232 19.07 3.74 -13.92
CA PHE A 232 18.59 3.40 -12.58
C PHE A 232 17.98 1.99 -12.52
N LEU A 233 17.17 1.63 -13.51
CA LEU A 233 16.50 0.31 -13.60
C LEU A 233 17.42 -0.78 -14.13
N ARG A 234 18.54 -0.42 -14.76
CA ARG A 234 19.43 -1.33 -15.50
C ARG A 234 18.67 -2.14 -16.55
N THR A 235 17.80 -1.46 -17.29
CA THR A 235 16.94 -2.09 -18.29
C THR A 235 17.49 -1.94 -19.69
N ASP A 236 17.33 -3.00 -20.49
CA ASP A 236 17.57 -3.00 -21.93
C ASP A 236 16.27 -2.79 -22.73
N ILE A 237 15.15 -2.60 -22.07
CA ILE A 237 13.88 -2.24 -22.73
C ILE A 237 14.05 -0.87 -23.38
N PRO A 238 13.76 -0.71 -24.67
CA PRO A 238 13.76 0.60 -25.33
C PRO A 238 12.72 1.52 -24.66
N LEU A 239 13.19 2.64 -24.07
CA LEU A 239 12.36 3.68 -23.50
C LEU A 239 12.27 4.83 -24.51
N LEU A 240 11.22 4.83 -25.32
CA LEU A 240 11.02 5.80 -26.39
C LEU A 240 10.54 7.14 -25.85
N SER A 241 11.16 8.21 -26.35
CA SER A 241 10.84 9.60 -26.00
C SER A 241 9.91 10.19 -27.08
N ASP A 242 8.64 10.38 -26.75
CA ASP A 242 7.70 11.18 -27.55
C ASP A 242 7.57 12.58 -26.94
N GLU A 243 8.70 13.30 -26.77
CA GLU A 243 8.77 14.63 -26.16
C GLU A 243 7.83 15.64 -26.84
N LYS A 244 7.57 15.46 -28.13
CA LYS A 244 6.62 16.29 -28.89
C LYS A 244 5.17 15.81 -28.75
N GLU A 245 4.96 14.72 -28.05
CA GLU A 245 3.63 14.11 -27.75
C GLU A 245 2.83 13.76 -29.02
N THR A 246 3.47 13.64 -30.15
CA THR A 246 2.78 13.46 -31.43
C THR A 246 2.04 12.12 -31.47
N LEU A 247 2.70 11.03 -31.10
CA LEU A 247 2.11 9.71 -31.04
C LEU A 247 1.08 9.61 -29.88
N LEU A 248 1.48 10.03 -28.69
CA LEU A 248 0.62 9.95 -27.49
C LEU A 248 -0.67 10.76 -27.64
N ARG A 249 -0.63 11.94 -28.26
CA ARG A 249 -1.80 12.74 -28.60
C ARG A 249 -2.71 12.05 -29.63
N SER A 250 -2.11 11.44 -30.66
CA SER A 250 -2.87 10.69 -31.67
C SER A 250 -3.64 9.51 -31.06
N LEU A 251 -3.05 8.89 -30.03
CA LEU A 251 -3.66 7.81 -29.25
C LEU A 251 -4.68 8.28 -28.23
N GLY A 252 -4.74 9.58 -27.90
CA GLY A 252 -5.59 10.11 -26.83
C GLY A 252 -5.05 9.80 -25.43
N LEU A 253 -3.73 9.58 -25.29
CA LEU A 253 -3.06 9.18 -24.07
C LEU A 253 -2.23 10.32 -23.46
N ILE A 254 -2.66 11.56 -23.56
CA ILE A 254 -2.05 12.72 -22.92
C ILE A 254 -2.99 13.34 -21.89
N GLN A 255 -2.45 13.57 -20.71
CA GLN A 255 -3.06 14.37 -19.65
C GLN A 255 -2.47 15.77 -19.67
N HIS A 256 -3.28 16.76 -20.01
CA HIS A 256 -2.89 18.17 -19.93
C HIS A 256 -2.95 18.69 -18.49
N HIS A 257 -1.88 19.32 -18.04
CA HIS A 257 -1.87 20.01 -16.75
C HIS A 257 -2.50 21.40 -16.87
N ARG A 258 -3.58 21.64 -16.11
CA ARG A 258 -4.29 22.95 -16.10
C ARG A 258 -3.42 24.10 -15.56
N ASP A 259 -2.42 23.78 -14.76
CA ASP A 259 -1.57 24.75 -14.06
C ASP A 259 -0.24 25.05 -14.79
N GLY A 260 -0.13 24.69 -16.08
CA GLY A 260 1.05 24.94 -16.91
C GLY A 260 2.24 24.06 -16.59
N GLY A 261 2.06 22.98 -15.84
CA GLY A 261 3.06 21.92 -15.68
C GLY A 261 3.22 21.09 -16.98
N PRO A 262 4.28 20.28 -17.09
CA PRO A 262 4.46 19.40 -18.25
C PRO A 262 3.31 18.42 -18.37
N ASP A 263 2.87 18.14 -19.59
CA ASP A 263 1.87 17.15 -19.89
C ASP A 263 2.42 15.75 -19.57
N ASN A 264 1.57 14.85 -19.13
CA ASN A 264 1.94 13.48 -18.76
C ASN A 264 1.23 12.47 -19.64
N ALA A 265 1.90 11.36 -19.93
CA ALA A 265 1.27 10.25 -20.58
C ALA A 265 0.28 9.53 -19.63
N ILE A 266 -0.82 9.03 -20.19
CA ILE A 266 -1.79 8.19 -19.48
C ILE A 266 -1.37 6.73 -19.69
N PRO A 267 -1.10 5.95 -18.63
CA PRO A 267 -0.63 4.60 -18.74
C PRO A 267 -1.58 3.70 -19.52
N ALA A 268 -0.99 2.92 -20.44
CA ALA A 268 -1.69 1.93 -21.24
C ALA A 268 -0.75 0.79 -21.64
N PHE A 269 -1.28 -0.42 -21.74
CA PHE A 269 -0.59 -1.59 -22.27
C PHE A 269 -1.31 -2.07 -23.52
N LEU A 270 -0.58 -2.29 -24.59
CA LEU A 270 -1.12 -2.77 -25.83
C LEU A 270 -0.28 -3.96 -26.32
N LEU A 271 -0.94 -5.05 -26.69
CA LEU A 271 -0.30 -6.13 -27.42
C LEU A 271 -0.57 -5.98 -28.90
N LEU A 272 0.50 -5.87 -29.66
CA LEU A 272 0.47 -5.85 -31.12
C LEU A 272 0.91 -7.23 -31.63
N ASP A 273 0.28 -7.73 -32.68
CA ASP A 273 0.80 -8.91 -33.39
C ASP A 273 1.99 -8.54 -34.26
N ARG A 274 2.52 -9.55 -34.99
CA ARG A 274 3.65 -9.38 -35.89
C ARG A 274 3.42 -8.39 -37.04
N ASP A 275 2.15 -8.12 -37.36
CA ASP A 275 1.75 -7.19 -38.44
C ASP A 275 1.44 -5.79 -37.86
N GLY A 276 1.65 -5.57 -36.57
CA GLY A 276 1.38 -4.30 -35.87
C GLY A 276 -0.09 -4.05 -35.59
N VAL A 277 -0.94 -5.09 -35.66
CA VAL A 277 -2.36 -4.98 -35.35
C VAL A 277 -2.58 -5.18 -33.86
N VAL A 278 -3.36 -4.30 -33.23
CA VAL A 278 -3.70 -4.36 -31.82
C VAL A 278 -4.56 -5.58 -31.51
N ARG A 279 -4.11 -6.44 -30.60
CA ARG A 279 -4.80 -7.67 -30.19
C ARG A 279 -5.33 -7.63 -28.79
N TRP A 280 -4.74 -6.79 -27.94
CA TRP A 280 -5.20 -6.60 -26.58
C TRP A 280 -4.85 -5.20 -26.10
N ILE A 281 -5.70 -4.66 -25.25
CA ILE A 281 -5.54 -3.34 -24.65
C ILE A 281 -5.86 -3.46 -23.15
N PHE A 282 -5.01 -2.88 -22.33
CA PHE A 282 -5.30 -2.62 -20.93
C PHE A 282 -5.12 -1.13 -20.63
N THR A 283 -6.17 -0.52 -20.10
CA THR A 283 -6.14 0.82 -19.54
C THR A 283 -6.91 0.81 -18.24
N SER A 284 -6.56 1.70 -17.32
CA SER A 284 -7.23 1.80 -16.03
C SER A 284 -7.66 3.23 -15.74
N PRO A 285 -8.75 3.43 -14.99
CA PRO A 285 -9.07 4.73 -14.40
C PRO A 285 -8.03 5.19 -13.35
N TYR A 286 -7.08 4.34 -12.96
CA TYR A 286 -6.02 4.66 -12.00
C TYR A 286 -4.66 4.47 -12.65
N TYR A 287 -3.81 5.50 -12.64
CA TYR A 287 -2.49 5.44 -13.28
C TYR A 287 -1.50 4.49 -12.58
N ARG A 288 -1.81 4.03 -11.36
CA ARG A 288 -1.03 3.04 -10.63
C ARG A 288 -1.40 1.59 -10.94
N GLU A 289 -2.58 1.36 -11.53
CA GLU A 289 -3.08 0.02 -11.84
C GLU A 289 -2.45 -0.47 -13.14
N MET A 290 -1.70 -1.55 -13.07
CA MET A 290 -1.05 -2.21 -14.20
C MET A 290 -1.46 -3.69 -14.25
N PRO A 291 -1.42 -4.34 -15.42
CA PRO A 291 -1.69 -5.76 -15.52
C PRO A 291 -0.51 -6.55 -14.95
N SER A 292 -0.78 -7.68 -14.27
CA SER A 292 0.29 -8.59 -13.87
C SER A 292 0.95 -9.25 -15.11
N ILE A 293 2.18 -9.73 -14.94
CA ILE A 293 2.92 -10.42 -16.02
C ILE A 293 2.13 -11.64 -16.53
N GLU A 294 1.50 -12.40 -15.65
CA GLU A 294 0.66 -13.55 -16.01
C GLU A 294 -0.51 -13.13 -16.89
N LYS A 295 -1.12 -11.97 -16.61
CA LYS A 295 -2.22 -11.42 -17.42
C LYS A 295 -1.73 -11.01 -18.82
N ILE A 296 -0.54 -10.42 -18.90
CA ILE A 296 0.09 -10.07 -20.18
C ILE A 296 0.39 -11.34 -20.99
N LEU A 297 1.03 -12.35 -20.37
CA LEU A 297 1.36 -13.61 -21.02
C LEU A 297 0.10 -14.38 -21.45
N ALA A 298 -0.94 -14.40 -20.62
CA ALA A 298 -2.22 -15.01 -20.98
C ALA A 298 -2.88 -14.32 -22.19
N ALA A 299 -2.79 -12.98 -22.26
CA ALA A 299 -3.29 -12.21 -23.40
C ALA A 299 -2.46 -12.44 -24.68
N ALA A 300 -1.17 -12.73 -24.55
CA ALA A 300 -0.27 -13.00 -25.66
C ALA A 300 -0.34 -14.45 -26.20
N ALA A 301 -0.81 -15.41 -25.38
CA ALA A 301 -0.86 -16.83 -25.78
C ALA A 301 -1.56 -17.11 -27.13
N PRO A 302 -2.64 -16.39 -27.54
CA PRO A 302 -3.23 -16.56 -28.87
C PRO A 302 -2.35 -16.11 -30.03
N LEU A 303 -1.38 -15.20 -29.78
CA LEU A 303 -0.47 -14.70 -30.83
C LEU A 303 0.56 -15.74 -31.23
N GLN A 304 0.93 -16.63 -30.34
CA GLN A 304 1.94 -17.68 -30.53
C GLN A 304 1.45 -18.84 -31.41
N ARG A 305 0.13 -18.96 -31.58
CA ARG A 305 -0.51 -20.07 -32.32
C ARG A 305 -0.79 -19.75 -33.80
N ARG A 306 -0.39 -18.59 -34.26
CA ARG A 306 -0.57 -18.12 -35.64
C ARG A 306 0.79 -17.99 -36.37
#